data_4056e8c28986c682116dad994766623d
#
_entry.id   4056e8c28986c682116dad994766623d
#
_cell.length_a   1.000
_cell.length_b   1.000
_cell.length_c   1.000
_cell.angle_alpha   90.00
_cell.angle_beta   90.00
_cell.angle_gamma   90.00
#
_symmetry.space_group_name_H-M   'P 1'
#
loop_
_entity.id
_entity.type
_entity.pdbx_description
1 polymer ?
#
loop_
_entity_poly.entity_id
_entity_poly.type
_entity_poly.pdbx_seq_one_letter_code
_entity_poly.pdbx_strand_id
1 'polypeptide(L)'
;ETADLNNFSSASLITRCTNDITQISSVVTMILSIVLFAPILGIGAITKVINSPISWIIVLAVSLVLLLIFISFMLVSPKFKKFQELLDKVNLVSRESLTGLLVIRAFANKKFEEDKFDKANTELANNGLYIDIVWSLSLPTLTFIMNAVAILIIWVGAYKVSSFSMQVGDLIA
;
A
#
# COMPACT_ATOMS: atom_id res chain seq x y z
N GLU A 1 31.50 -21.59 19.32
CA GLU A 1 30.82 -20.27 19.56
C GLU A 1 31.70 -19.07 19.20
N THR A 2 33.01 -19.04 19.53
CA THR A 2 33.91 -17.94 19.15
C THR A 2 34.38 -18.03 17.70
N ALA A 3 34.37 -19.20 17.07
CA ALA A 3 34.77 -19.39 15.67
C ALA A 3 33.76 -18.82 14.67
N ASP A 4 32.47 -18.80 15.01
CA ASP A 4 31.42 -18.25 14.15
C ASP A 4 31.41 -16.72 14.13
N LEU A 5 31.83 -16.07 15.24
CA LEU A 5 31.92 -14.61 15.32
C LEU A 5 33.04 -14.04 14.46
N ASN A 6 34.11 -14.81 14.21
CA ASN A 6 35.22 -14.36 13.36
C ASN A 6 34.88 -14.31 11.85
N ASN A 7 33.75 -14.90 11.44
CA ASN A 7 33.29 -14.85 10.06
C ASN A 7 32.51 -13.56 9.73
N PHE A 8 32.17 -12.74 10.72
CA PHE A 8 31.47 -11.48 10.53
C PHE A 8 32.37 -10.29 10.83
N SER A 9 32.37 -9.28 9.97
CA SER A 9 33.07 -8.03 10.27
C SER A 9 32.39 -7.31 11.46
N SER A 10 33.16 -6.66 12.32
CA SER A 10 32.63 -5.89 13.46
C SER A 10 31.62 -4.84 13.01
N ALA A 11 31.83 -4.21 11.84
CA ALA A 11 30.89 -3.27 11.24
C ALA A 11 29.54 -3.94 10.89
N SER A 12 29.54 -5.16 10.34
CA SER A 12 28.33 -5.89 10.03
C SER A 12 27.54 -6.28 11.28
N LEU A 13 28.23 -6.66 12.36
CA LEU A 13 27.59 -6.98 13.65
C LEU A 13 26.96 -5.74 14.28
N ILE A 14 27.64 -4.60 14.26
CA ILE A 14 27.11 -3.34 14.77
C ILE A 14 25.88 -2.92 13.98
N THR A 15 25.92 -2.98 12.65
CA THR A 15 24.78 -2.62 11.80
C THR A 15 23.57 -3.52 12.08
N ARG A 16 23.76 -4.83 12.23
CA ARG A 16 22.69 -5.77 12.58
C ARG A 16 22.14 -5.53 13.97
N CYS A 17 23.01 -5.29 14.96
CA CYS A 17 22.57 -5.05 16.34
C CYS A 17 21.90 -3.68 16.56
N THR A 18 22.15 -2.70 15.71
CA THR A 18 21.56 -1.36 15.87
C THR A 18 20.43 -1.12 14.88
N ASN A 19 20.70 -1.21 13.59
CA ASN A 19 19.73 -0.86 12.56
C ASN A 19 18.59 -1.90 12.45
N ASP A 20 18.93 -3.19 12.42
CA ASP A 20 17.92 -4.24 12.25
C ASP A 20 17.01 -4.33 13.49
N ILE A 21 17.57 -4.18 14.70
CA ILE A 21 16.79 -4.15 15.94
C ILE A 21 15.87 -2.92 15.96
N THR A 22 16.37 -1.76 15.54
CA THR A 22 15.55 -0.54 15.47
C THR A 22 14.41 -0.68 14.47
N GLN A 23 14.67 -1.29 13.31
CA GLN A 23 13.61 -1.55 12.31
C GLN A 23 12.57 -2.54 12.86
N ILE A 24 12.99 -3.64 13.47
CA ILE A 24 12.08 -4.61 14.09
C ILE A 24 11.25 -3.94 15.18
N SER A 25 11.88 -3.16 16.08
CA SER A 25 11.18 -2.43 17.13
C SER A 25 10.13 -1.47 16.56
N SER A 26 10.47 -0.73 15.50
CA SER A 26 9.55 0.19 14.84
C SER A 26 8.36 -0.53 14.23
N VAL A 27 8.59 -1.66 13.55
CA VAL A 27 7.52 -2.48 12.95
C VAL A 27 6.62 -3.08 14.03
N VAL A 28 7.20 -3.62 15.10
CA VAL A 28 6.43 -4.18 16.23
C VAL A 28 5.58 -3.10 16.89
N THR A 29 6.16 -1.92 17.15
CA THR A 29 5.41 -0.79 17.72
C THR A 29 4.28 -0.33 16.81
N MET A 30 4.51 -0.24 15.51
CA MET A 30 3.49 0.11 14.52
C MET A 30 2.35 -0.92 14.50
N ILE A 31 2.67 -2.21 14.47
CA ILE A 31 1.67 -3.29 14.49
C ILE A 31 0.85 -3.24 15.78
N LEU A 32 1.50 -3.12 16.94
CA LEU A 32 0.82 -3.03 18.23
C LEU A 32 -0.10 -1.80 18.29
N SER A 33 0.35 -0.66 17.80
CA SER A 33 -0.46 0.55 17.72
C SER A 33 -1.71 0.32 16.87
N ILE A 34 -1.59 -0.22 15.66
CA ILE A 34 -2.73 -0.47 14.79
C ILE A 34 -3.69 -1.49 15.41
N VAL A 35 -3.17 -2.60 15.95
CA VAL A 35 -3.99 -3.68 16.54
C VAL A 35 -4.74 -3.22 17.79
N LEU A 36 -4.19 -2.29 18.55
CA LEU A 36 -4.86 -1.76 19.76
C LEU A 36 -5.78 -0.59 19.45
N PHE A 37 -5.30 0.41 18.69
CA PHE A 37 -6.09 1.62 18.45
C PHE A 37 -7.26 1.40 17.49
N ALA A 38 -7.09 0.62 16.42
CA ALA A 38 -8.15 0.45 15.44
C ALA A 38 -9.42 -0.21 16.02
N PRO A 39 -9.35 -1.29 16.84
CA PRO A 39 -10.54 -1.87 17.49
C PRO A 39 -11.18 -0.90 18.50
N ILE A 40 -10.39 -0.21 19.30
CA ILE A 40 -10.90 0.74 20.32
C ILE A 40 -11.67 1.85 19.64
N LEU A 41 -11.09 2.50 18.62
CA LEU A 41 -11.76 3.55 17.86
C LEU A 41 -12.96 3.02 17.09
N GLY A 42 -12.84 1.82 16.49
CA GLY A 42 -13.93 1.17 15.77
C GLY A 42 -15.14 0.88 16.65
N ILE A 43 -14.94 0.29 17.83
CA ILE A 43 -16.01 0.01 18.79
C ILE A 43 -16.62 1.33 19.30
N GLY A 44 -15.78 2.32 19.64
CA GLY A 44 -16.24 3.63 20.07
C GLY A 44 -17.12 4.32 19.00
N ALA A 45 -16.70 4.27 17.74
CA ALA A 45 -17.47 4.83 16.63
C ALA A 45 -18.80 4.07 16.44
N ILE A 46 -18.80 2.74 16.45
CA ILE A 46 -20.01 1.93 16.28
C ILE A 46 -21.02 2.24 17.38
N THR A 47 -20.59 2.31 18.65
CA THR A 47 -21.51 2.61 19.77
C THR A 47 -22.16 3.97 19.68
N LYS A 48 -21.45 4.96 19.14
CA LYS A 48 -22.00 6.31 18.90
C LYS A 48 -22.96 6.34 17.74
N VAL A 49 -22.64 5.64 16.67
CA VAL A 49 -23.37 5.69 15.39
C VAL A 49 -24.67 4.88 15.44
N ILE A 50 -24.69 3.75 16.16
CA ILE A 50 -25.79 2.76 16.07
C ILE A 50 -27.16 3.34 16.43
N ASN A 51 -27.19 4.34 17.31
CA ASN A 51 -28.41 5.04 17.75
C ASN A 51 -28.65 6.38 17.06
N SER A 52 -27.81 6.75 16.10
CA SER A 52 -27.92 8.03 15.40
C SER A 52 -28.88 7.95 14.21
N PRO A 53 -29.75 8.94 13.99
CA PRO A 53 -30.62 8.98 12.82
C PRO A 53 -29.90 9.15 11.48
N ILE A 54 -28.56 9.35 11.51
CA ILE A 54 -27.71 9.48 10.32
C ILE A 54 -26.81 8.23 10.11
N SER A 55 -27.04 7.16 10.88
CA SER A 55 -26.25 5.89 10.81
C SER A 55 -26.14 5.31 9.40
N TRP A 56 -27.20 5.43 8.61
CA TRP A 56 -27.22 4.92 7.23
C TRP A 56 -26.18 5.58 6.32
N ILE A 57 -25.82 6.87 6.56
CA ILE A 57 -24.77 7.58 5.80
C ILE A 57 -23.42 6.95 6.09
N ILE A 58 -23.16 6.58 7.34
CA ILE A 58 -21.91 5.98 7.77
C ILE A 58 -21.78 4.56 7.21
N VAL A 59 -22.87 3.77 7.23
CA VAL A 59 -22.91 2.45 6.61
C VAL A 59 -22.62 2.56 5.10
N LEU A 60 -23.22 3.55 4.43
CA LEU A 60 -22.97 3.82 3.02
C LEU A 60 -21.50 4.20 2.79
N ALA A 61 -20.93 5.08 3.61
CA ALA A 61 -19.53 5.47 3.53
C ALA A 61 -18.57 4.29 3.66
N VAL A 62 -18.77 3.46 4.70
CA VAL A 62 -17.96 2.26 4.93
C VAL A 62 -18.09 1.30 3.75
N SER A 63 -19.30 1.09 3.24
CA SER A 63 -19.54 0.23 2.09
C SER A 63 -18.81 0.72 0.83
N LEU A 64 -18.81 2.04 0.57
CA LEU A 64 -18.09 2.62 -0.57
C LEU A 64 -16.57 2.47 -0.43
N VAL A 65 -16.02 2.67 0.77
CA VAL A 65 -14.60 2.48 1.03
C VAL A 65 -14.19 1.01 0.87
N LEU A 66 -14.97 0.07 1.42
CA LEU A 66 -14.73 -1.36 1.25
C LEU A 66 -14.81 -1.79 -0.22
N LEU A 67 -15.76 -1.25 -0.97
CA LEU A 67 -15.90 -1.48 -2.40
C LEU A 67 -14.68 -0.96 -3.16
N LEU A 68 -14.20 0.24 -2.86
CA LEU A 68 -12.98 0.80 -3.45
C LEU A 68 -11.77 -0.11 -3.20
N ILE A 69 -11.57 -0.54 -1.95
CA ILE A 69 -10.48 -1.44 -1.57
C ILE A 69 -10.58 -2.76 -2.32
N PHE A 70 -11.78 -3.34 -2.36
CA PHE A 70 -12.03 -4.61 -3.05
C PHE A 70 -11.74 -4.53 -4.55
N ILE A 71 -12.21 -3.47 -5.23
CA ILE A 71 -11.95 -3.25 -6.66
C ILE A 71 -10.45 -3.06 -6.90
N SER A 72 -9.79 -2.21 -6.10
CA SER A 72 -8.34 -1.98 -6.22
C SER A 72 -7.56 -3.28 -6.04
N PHE A 73 -7.92 -4.09 -5.06
CA PHE A 73 -7.28 -5.39 -4.83
C PHE A 73 -7.49 -6.36 -6.00
N MET A 74 -8.70 -6.45 -6.54
CA MET A 74 -8.97 -7.31 -7.70
C MET A 74 -8.18 -6.91 -8.95
N LEU A 75 -8.00 -5.59 -9.16
CA LEU A 75 -7.26 -5.08 -10.30
C LEU A 75 -5.74 -5.27 -10.16
N VAL A 76 -5.21 -5.06 -8.96
CA VAL A 76 -3.76 -5.09 -8.70
C VAL A 76 -3.23 -6.50 -8.47
N SER A 77 -3.98 -7.36 -7.79
CA SER A 77 -3.52 -8.70 -7.40
C SER A 77 -2.95 -9.54 -8.55
N PRO A 78 -3.63 -9.69 -9.71
CA PRO A 78 -3.09 -10.46 -10.83
C PRO A 78 -1.87 -9.79 -11.48
N LYS A 79 -1.84 -8.46 -11.48
CA LYS A 79 -0.73 -7.68 -12.03
C LYS A 79 0.51 -7.73 -11.14
N PHE A 80 0.32 -7.82 -9.83
CA PHE A 80 1.42 -7.93 -8.87
C PHE A 80 2.17 -9.25 -9.02
N LYS A 81 1.45 -10.36 -9.24
CA LYS A 81 2.08 -11.64 -9.54
C LYS A 81 2.92 -11.59 -10.82
N LYS A 82 2.34 -11.01 -11.89
CA LYS A 82 3.04 -10.83 -13.16
C LYS A 82 4.26 -9.89 -13.02
N PHE A 83 4.18 -8.89 -12.16
CA PHE A 83 5.29 -7.98 -11.88
C PHE A 83 6.51 -8.73 -11.32
N GLN A 84 6.30 -9.67 -10.41
CA GLN A 84 7.38 -10.50 -9.87
C GLN A 84 8.03 -11.37 -10.96
N GLU A 85 7.23 -12.01 -11.81
CA GLU A 85 7.73 -12.81 -12.94
C GLU A 85 8.57 -11.97 -13.92
N LEU A 86 8.12 -10.74 -14.21
CA LEU A 86 8.83 -9.80 -15.08
C LEU A 86 10.11 -9.26 -14.44
N LEU A 87 10.09 -9.03 -13.13
CA LEU A 87 11.27 -8.62 -12.36
C LEU A 87 12.35 -9.70 -12.41
N ASP A 88 11.98 -10.97 -12.21
CA ASP A 88 12.89 -12.09 -12.33
C ASP A 88 13.47 -12.21 -13.75
N LYS A 89 12.66 -11.97 -14.79
CA LYS A 89 13.10 -11.95 -16.18
C LYS A 89 14.14 -10.85 -16.44
N VAL A 90 13.92 -9.62 -15.94
CA VAL A 90 14.88 -8.51 -16.06
C VAL A 90 16.18 -8.86 -15.33
N ASN A 91 16.09 -9.40 -14.12
CA ASN A 91 17.25 -9.83 -13.35
C ASN A 91 18.05 -10.93 -14.07
N LEU A 92 17.36 -11.90 -14.70
CA LEU A 92 18.00 -12.95 -15.48
C LEU A 92 18.75 -12.37 -16.68
N VAL A 93 18.10 -11.53 -17.49
CA VAL A 93 18.73 -10.89 -18.66
C VAL A 93 19.92 -10.04 -18.25
N SER A 94 19.80 -9.28 -17.14
CA SER A 94 20.92 -8.49 -16.60
C SER A 94 22.10 -9.36 -16.19
N ARG A 95 21.84 -10.48 -15.52
CA ARG A 95 22.88 -11.43 -15.10
C ARG A 95 23.56 -12.07 -16.31
N GLU A 96 22.79 -12.51 -17.31
CA GLU A 96 23.32 -13.07 -18.55
C GLU A 96 24.23 -12.09 -19.27
N SER A 97 23.80 -10.84 -19.43
CA SER A 97 24.58 -9.78 -20.09
C SER A 97 25.87 -9.47 -19.32
N LEU A 98 25.82 -9.42 -17.99
CA LEU A 98 27.02 -9.18 -17.17
C LEU A 98 28.01 -10.36 -17.24
N THR A 99 27.52 -11.59 -17.16
CA THR A 99 28.35 -12.79 -17.21
C THR A 99 28.94 -12.99 -18.60
N GLY A 100 28.17 -12.70 -19.66
CA GLY A 100 28.57 -12.84 -21.06
C GLY A 100 29.30 -11.61 -21.65
N LEU A 101 29.66 -10.61 -20.85
CA LEU A 101 30.17 -9.31 -21.33
C LEU A 101 31.38 -9.45 -22.28
N LEU A 102 32.31 -10.35 -22.00
CA LEU A 102 33.48 -10.59 -22.85
C LEU A 102 33.08 -11.16 -24.21
N VAL A 103 32.12 -12.08 -24.23
CA VAL A 103 31.60 -12.71 -25.45
C VAL A 103 30.83 -11.68 -26.28
N ILE A 104 29.99 -10.90 -25.65
CA ILE A 104 29.20 -9.82 -26.30
C ILE A 104 30.14 -8.83 -27.00
N ARG A 105 31.24 -8.46 -26.35
CA ARG A 105 32.27 -7.57 -26.93
C ARG A 105 33.03 -8.23 -28.08
N ALA A 106 33.42 -9.49 -27.93
CA ALA A 106 34.16 -10.21 -28.96
C ALA A 106 33.35 -10.35 -30.26
N PHE A 107 32.05 -10.58 -30.16
CA PHE A 107 31.17 -10.74 -31.31
C PHE A 107 30.42 -9.45 -31.73
N ALA A 108 30.74 -8.28 -31.14
CA ALA A 108 30.12 -6.99 -31.40
C ALA A 108 28.56 -7.00 -31.30
N ASN A 109 27.99 -7.88 -30.47
CA ASN A 109 26.56 -8.16 -30.40
C ASN A 109 25.83 -7.27 -29.35
N LYS A 110 26.40 -6.13 -29.02
CA LYS A 110 25.93 -5.21 -28.00
C LYS A 110 24.48 -4.77 -28.23
N LYS A 111 24.13 -4.42 -29.47
CA LYS A 111 22.78 -3.94 -29.81
C LYS A 111 21.69 -5.00 -29.55
N PHE A 112 21.98 -6.26 -29.84
CA PHE A 112 21.04 -7.35 -29.59
C PHE A 112 20.76 -7.52 -28.08
N GLU A 113 21.78 -7.43 -27.24
CA GLU A 113 21.61 -7.54 -25.78
C GLU A 113 20.90 -6.30 -25.20
N GLU A 114 21.17 -5.09 -25.74
CA GLU A 114 20.43 -3.89 -25.37
C GLU A 114 18.94 -4.01 -25.73
N ASP A 115 18.62 -4.44 -26.94
CA ASP A 115 17.22 -4.64 -27.39
C ASP A 115 16.49 -5.72 -26.54
N LYS A 116 17.21 -6.78 -26.15
CA LYS A 116 16.70 -7.85 -25.28
C LYS A 116 16.38 -7.31 -23.87
N PHE A 117 17.29 -6.52 -23.30
CA PHE A 117 17.09 -5.88 -22.01
C PHE A 117 15.94 -4.85 -22.07
N ASP A 118 15.95 -3.97 -23.05
CA ASP A 118 14.92 -2.93 -23.22
C ASP A 118 13.53 -3.52 -23.36
N LYS A 119 13.39 -4.64 -24.08
CA LYS A 119 12.12 -5.35 -24.18
C LYS A 119 11.65 -5.88 -22.83
N ALA A 120 12.52 -6.54 -22.08
CA ALA A 120 12.18 -7.06 -20.75
C ALA A 120 11.85 -5.93 -19.77
N ASN A 121 12.64 -4.86 -19.79
CA ASN A 121 12.42 -3.68 -18.94
C ASN A 121 11.14 -2.93 -19.28
N THR A 122 10.82 -2.79 -20.57
CA THR A 122 9.57 -2.16 -21.01
C THR A 122 8.33 -2.96 -20.57
N GLU A 123 8.39 -4.29 -20.67
CA GLU A 123 7.32 -5.16 -20.18
C GLU A 123 7.10 -5.00 -18.66
N LEU A 124 8.19 -4.94 -17.88
CA LEU A 124 8.15 -4.68 -16.44
C LEU A 124 7.59 -3.31 -16.13
N ALA A 125 8.11 -2.26 -16.79
CA ALA A 125 7.70 -0.87 -16.59
C ALA A 125 6.20 -0.68 -16.91
N ASN A 126 5.71 -1.22 -18.01
CA ASN A 126 4.30 -1.12 -18.38
C ASN A 126 3.37 -1.81 -17.38
N ASN A 127 3.79 -2.97 -16.85
CA ASN A 127 3.02 -3.65 -15.82
C ASN A 127 3.06 -2.90 -14.48
N GLY A 128 4.21 -2.32 -14.11
CA GLY A 128 4.36 -1.46 -12.94
C GLY A 128 3.51 -0.19 -13.04
N LEU A 129 3.55 0.50 -14.17
CA LEU A 129 2.72 1.69 -14.42
C LEU A 129 1.22 1.41 -14.23
N TYR A 130 0.73 0.24 -14.65
CA TYR A 130 -0.67 -0.12 -14.41
C TYR A 130 -0.99 -0.20 -12.92
N ILE A 131 -0.11 -0.84 -12.13
CA ILE A 131 -0.26 -0.93 -10.67
C ILE A 131 -0.24 0.46 -10.04
N ASP A 132 0.71 1.30 -10.45
CA ASP A 132 0.88 2.66 -9.94
C ASP A 132 -0.31 3.57 -10.28
N ILE A 133 -0.89 3.44 -11.47
CA ILE A 133 -2.10 4.18 -11.86
C ILE A 133 -3.27 3.81 -10.94
N VAL A 134 -3.50 2.52 -10.69
CA VAL A 134 -4.60 2.09 -9.80
C VAL A 134 -4.40 2.64 -8.38
N TRP A 135 -3.18 2.58 -7.84
CA TRP A 135 -2.87 3.14 -6.52
C TRP A 135 -2.99 4.66 -6.49
N SER A 136 -2.48 5.35 -7.51
CA SER A 136 -2.55 6.81 -7.61
C SER A 136 -3.97 7.33 -7.71
N LEU A 137 -4.88 6.59 -8.36
CA LEU A 137 -6.30 6.94 -8.43
C LEU A 137 -7.04 6.61 -7.14
N SER A 138 -6.60 5.62 -6.38
CA SER A 138 -7.26 5.19 -5.14
C SER A 138 -7.27 6.29 -4.08
N LEU A 139 -6.17 7.04 -3.90
CA LEU A 139 -6.09 8.12 -2.91
C LEU A 139 -7.03 9.29 -3.19
N PRO A 140 -7.05 9.91 -4.40
CA PRO A 140 -8.02 10.95 -4.71
C PRO A 140 -9.47 10.47 -4.61
N THR A 141 -9.75 9.22 -5.03
CA THR A 141 -11.09 8.64 -4.93
C THR A 141 -11.52 8.50 -3.48
N LEU A 142 -10.64 8.03 -2.60
CA LEU A 142 -10.91 7.93 -1.17
C LEU A 142 -11.19 9.32 -0.58
N THR A 143 -10.36 10.32 -0.91
CA THR A 143 -10.54 11.70 -0.45
C THR A 143 -11.88 12.28 -0.95
N PHE A 144 -12.25 12.00 -2.19
CA PHE A 144 -13.54 12.42 -2.74
C PHE A 144 -14.71 11.79 -1.99
N ILE A 145 -14.66 10.48 -1.72
CA ILE A 145 -15.69 9.77 -0.93
C ILE A 145 -15.82 10.41 0.46
N MET A 146 -14.68 10.61 1.15
CA MET A 146 -14.70 11.19 2.50
C MET A 146 -15.29 12.59 2.53
N ASN A 147 -14.94 13.46 1.59
CA ASN A 147 -15.49 14.82 1.50
C ASN A 147 -16.98 14.81 1.14
N ALA A 148 -17.40 13.94 0.20
CA ALA A 148 -18.81 13.81 -0.16
C ALA A 148 -19.65 13.33 1.04
N VAL A 149 -19.14 12.36 1.79
CA VAL A 149 -19.77 11.87 3.04
C VAL A 149 -19.85 12.99 4.09
N ALA A 150 -18.78 13.77 4.28
CA ALA A 150 -18.78 14.88 5.22
C ALA A 150 -19.86 15.93 4.86
N ILE A 151 -19.99 16.27 3.58
CA ILE A 151 -21.04 17.18 3.10
C ILE A 151 -22.43 16.60 3.35
N LEU A 152 -22.63 15.30 3.09
CA LEU A 152 -23.91 14.63 3.35
C LEU A 152 -24.27 14.61 4.83
N ILE A 153 -23.29 14.34 5.71
CA ILE A 153 -23.50 14.38 7.17
C ILE A 153 -23.92 15.76 7.60
N ILE A 154 -23.24 16.82 7.15
CA ILE A 154 -23.58 18.21 7.49
C ILE A 154 -24.97 18.56 6.97
N TRP A 155 -25.28 18.23 5.73
CA TRP A 155 -26.56 18.57 5.13
C TRP A 155 -27.73 17.86 5.83
N VAL A 156 -27.66 16.53 5.90
CA VAL A 156 -28.73 15.73 6.53
C VAL A 156 -28.80 16.00 8.03
N GLY A 157 -27.66 16.18 8.69
CA GLY A 157 -27.57 16.50 10.11
C GLY A 157 -28.21 17.87 10.43
N ALA A 158 -27.88 18.91 9.66
CA ALA A 158 -28.49 20.24 9.82
C ALA A 158 -30.02 20.19 9.66
N TYR A 159 -30.52 19.44 8.68
CA TYR A 159 -31.97 19.23 8.50
C TYR A 159 -32.60 18.51 9.70
N LYS A 160 -31.92 17.50 10.25
CA LYS A 160 -32.39 16.74 11.42
C LYS A 160 -32.35 17.56 12.72
N VAL A 161 -31.34 18.42 12.88
CA VAL A 161 -31.25 19.35 14.00
C VAL A 161 -32.41 20.39 13.92
N SER A 162 -32.66 20.93 12.73
CA SER A 162 -33.77 21.90 12.55
C SER A 162 -35.17 21.30 12.80
N SER A 163 -35.31 19.98 12.62
CA SER A 163 -36.55 19.24 12.92
C SER A 163 -36.64 18.73 14.37
N PHE A 164 -35.74 19.19 15.27
CA PHE A 164 -35.65 18.76 16.67
C PHE A 164 -35.47 17.23 16.89
N SER A 165 -35.05 16.50 15.86
CA SER A 165 -34.86 15.07 15.94
C SER A 165 -33.40 14.65 16.32
N MET A 166 -32.49 15.64 16.47
CA MET A 166 -31.09 15.43 16.80
C MET A 166 -30.51 16.67 17.50
N GLN A 167 -29.58 16.44 18.45
CA GLN A 167 -28.88 17.55 19.10
C GLN A 167 -27.64 17.96 18.29
N VAL A 168 -27.21 19.23 18.38
CA VAL A 168 -26.00 19.73 17.72
C VAL A 168 -24.75 18.97 18.18
N GLY A 169 -24.72 18.58 19.47
CA GLY A 169 -23.62 17.77 20.02
C GLY A 169 -23.47 16.41 19.36
N ASP A 170 -24.55 15.76 18.96
CA ASP A 170 -24.55 14.47 18.29
C ASP A 170 -24.08 14.58 16.82
N LEU A 171 -24.19 15.75 16.21
CA LEU A 171 -23.70 16.02 14.86
C LEU A 171 -22.17 16.22 14.83
N ILE A 172 -21.60 16.78 15.92
CA ILE A 172 -20.18 17.10 16.01
C ILE A 172 -19.37 15.92 16.55
N ALA A 173 -19.99 15.03 17.32
CA ALA A 173 -19.36 13.86 17.92
C ALA A 173 -19.13 12.72 16.92
#